data_ed851ba9f8335aedfd59799d76612d6a
#
_entry.id   ed851ba9f8335aedfd59799d76612d6a
#
_cell.length_a   1.000
_cell.length_b   1.000
_cell.length_c   1.000
_cell.angle_alpha   90.00
_cell.angle_beta   90.00
_cell.angle_gamma   90.00
#
_symmetry.space_group_name_H-M   'P 1'
#
loop_
_entity.id
_entity.type
_entity.pdbx_description
1 polymer ?
#
loop_
_entity_poly.entity_id
_entity_poly.type
_entity_poly.pdbx_seq_one_letter_code
_entity_poly.pdbx_strand_id
1 'polypeptide(L)'
;MQEIQIQNRKIGLNHPPLVIVEIGINHEGSLKTAFEMVDAAWKSGAEIIKHQTHIVEDEMSKEAKKVIPGNASVSIYEIMERCALNEEDEIKLKNYIESKGMIFISTPFSRAAANMLERMGVSAYKIGSGECNNYPLIEHIASFGKPMIVSTGMNDIKSIKKTVEILEKHKIAYALLHTTNLYPTPVNLVRLGAMQELQKEFPNAIIGLSDHTTSNRACFA
;
A
#
# COMPACT_ATOMS: atom_id res chain seq x y z
N MET A 1 -4.41 22.27 9.21
CA MET A 1 -4.35 21.37 8.04
C MET A 1 -3.46 20.21 8.42
N GLN A 2 -3.90 19.01 8.18
CA GLN A 2 -3.09 17.83 8.53
C GLN A 2 -1.90 17.69 7.58
N GLU A 3 -0.77 17.35 8.15
CA GLU A 3 0.48 17.03 7.46
C GLU A 3 0.91 15.63 7.90
N ILE A 4 1.31 14.79 6.97
CA ILE A 4 2.01 13.53 7.25
C ILE A 4 3.48 13.75 6.99
N GLN A 5 4.31 13.21 7.85
CA GLN A 5 5.75 13.16 7.61
C GLN A 5 6.22 11.71 7.58
N ILE A 6 6.89 11.32 6.49
CA ILE A 6 7.54 10.02 6.33
C ILE A 6 9.03 10.30 6.14
N GLN A 7 9.84 9.98 7.14
CA GLN A 7 11.25 10.43 7.21
C GLN A 7 11.36 11.95 7.03
N ASN A 8 12.00 12.42 5.97
CA ASN A 8 12.17 13.83 5.64
C ASN A 8 11.10 14.37 4.67
N ARG A 9 10.20 13.54 4.15
CA ARG A 9 9.18 13.92 3.17
C ARG A 9 7.87 14.29 3.86
N LYS A 10 7.48 15.55 3.70
CA LYS A 10 6.21 16.09 4.17
C LYS A 10 5.15 15.96 3.08
N ILE A 11 3.93 15.58 3.47
CA ILE A 11 2.79 15.31 2.59
C ILE A 11 1.59 16.10 3.13
N GLY A 12 0.91 16.82 2.27
CA GLY A 12 -0.27 17.63 2.62
C GLY A 12 -0.52 18.71 1.58
N LEU A 13 -1.58 19.49 1.77
CA LEU A 13 -2.05 20.49 0.79
C LEU A 13 -1.00 21.59 0.49
N ASN A 14 -0.07 21.84 1.39
CA ASN A 14 0.97 22.87 1.22
C ASN A 14 2.28 22.30 0.66
N HIS A 15 2.29 21.05 0.25
CA HIS A 15 3.47 20.37 -0.29
C HIS A 15 3.20 19.85 -1.70
N PRO A 16 4.24 19.72 -2.55
CA PRO A 16 4.08 19.06 -3.84
C PRO A 16 3.48 17.67 -3.70
N PRO A 17 2.65 17.21 -4.64
CA PRO A 17 2.11 15.86 -4.64
C PRO A 17 3.23 14.81 -4.52
N LEU A 18 3.01 13.80 -3.70
CA LEU A 18 3.92 12.67 -3.58
C LEU A 18 3.48 11.56 -4.54
N VAL A 19 4.40 11.10 -5.38
CA VAL A 19 4.21 9.90 -6.19
C VAL A 19 4.88 8.72 -5.52
N ILE A 20 4.09 7.69 -5.20
CA ILE A 20 4.56 6.41 -4.65
C ILE A 20 4.57 5.40 -5.78
N VAL A 21 5.74 4.86 -6.12
CA VAL A 21 5.87 3.86 -7.16
C VAL A 21 5.64 2.47 -6.57
N GLU A 22 4.65 1.75 -7.12
CA GLU A 22 4.34 0.37 -6.76
C GLU A 22 5.20 -0.61 -7.55
N ILE A 23 6.00 -1.44 -6.86
CA ILE A 23 6.60 -2.63 -7.46
C ILE A 23 5.80 -3.90 -7.11
N GLY A 24 5.07 -3.86 -5.98
CA GLY A 24 4.17 -4.93 -5.54
C GLY A 24 4.85 -6.28 -5.52
N ILE A 25 4.21 -7.25 -6.15
CA ILE A 25 4.73 -8.61 -6.37
C ILE A 25 5.18 -8.85 -7.81
N ASN A 26 5.30 -7.79 -8.63
CA ASN A 26 5.62 -7.92 -10.06
C ASN A 26 7.04 -8.42 -10.33
N HIS A 27 7.89 -8.48 -9.30
CA HIS A 27 9.20 -9.13 -9.35
C HIS A 27 9.11 -10.67 -9.35
N GLU A 28 7.93 -11.25 -9.15
CA GLU A 28 7.65 -12.70 -9.20
C GLU A 28 8.61 -13.54 -8.31
N GLY A 29 8.96 -13.05 -7.11
CA GLY A 29 9.88 -13.69 -6.19
C GLY A 29 11.38 -13.50 -6.52
N SER A 30 11.71 -12.76 -7.59
CA SER A 30 13.09 -12.51 -7.99
C SER A 30 13.62 -11.19 -7.41
N LEU A 31 14.55 -11.27 -6.46
CA LEU A 31 15.22 -10.09 -5.91
C LEU A 31 15.96 -9.29 -6.99
N LYS A 32 16.55 -9.96 -7.98
CA LYS A 32 17.21 -9.30 -9.12
C LYS A 32 16.23 -8.45 -9.90
N THR A 33 15.06 -9.00 -10.23
CA THR A 33 14.00 -8.27 -10.94
C THR A 33 13.49 -7.10 -10.10
N ALA A 34 13.33 -7.30 -8.78
CA ALA A 34 12.96 -6.22 -7.87
C ALA A 34 13.98 -5.05 -7.91
N PHE A 35 15.27 -5.34 -7.93
CA PHE A 35 16.31 -4.30 -8.07
C PHE A 35 16.24 -3.57 -9.41
N GLU A 36 15.99 -4.28 -10.52
CA GLU A 36 15.81 -3.67 -11.84
C GLU A 36 14.60 -2.72 -11.87
N MET A 37 13.49 -3.10 -11.22
CA MET A 37 12.31 -2.24 -11.05
C MET A 37 12.63 -1.00 -10.20
N VAL A 38 13.38 -1.16 -9.11
CA VAL A 38 13.85 -0.06 -8.26
C VAL A 38 14.72 0.91 -9.05
N ASP A 39 15.63 0.41 -9.90
CA ASP A 39 16.48 1.24 -10.75
C ASP A 39 15.67 2.05 -11.76
N ALA A 40 14.65 1.45 -12.35
CA ALA A 40 13.76 2.15 -13.27
C ALA A 40 12.97 3.27 -12.57
N ALA A 41 12.44 2.98 -11.37
CA ALA A 41 11.74 3.96 -10.55
C ALA A 41 12.66 5.12 -10.13
N TRP A 42 13.87 4.82 -9.66
CA TRP A 42 14.86 5.82 -9.29
C TRP A 42 15.24 6.74 -10.46
N LYS A 43 15.51 6.18 -11.64
CA LYS A 43 15.79 6.95 -12.86
C LYS A 43 14.62 7.84 -13.28
N SER A 44 13.39 7.47 -12.89
CA SER A 44 12.18 8.26 -13.15
C SER A 44 11.90 9.31 -12.08
N GLY A 45 12.77 9.45 -11.07
CA GLY A 45 12.64 10.47 -10.02
C GLY A 45 11.69 10.05 -8.88
N ALA A 46 11.45 8.77 -8.68
CA ALA A 46 10.63 8.29 -7.56
C ALA A 46 11.25 8.69 -6.20
N GLU A 47 10.40 9.11 -5.26
CA GLU A 47 10.81 9.42 -3.89
C GLU A 47 10.51 8.24 -2.94
N ILE A 48 9.44 7.50 -3.20
CA ILE A 48 9.00 6.36 -2.39
C ILE A 48 8.73 5.16 -3.29
N ILE A 49 9.23 4.00 -2.88
CA ILE A 49 8.92 2.69 -3.46
C ILE A 49 8.02 1.93 -2.50
N LYS A 50 6.92 1.37 -3.05
CA LYS A 50 6.02 0.50 -2.30
C LYS A 50 6.14 -0.94 -2.76
N HIS A 51 6.31 -1.82 -1.79
CA HIS A 51 6.35 -3.29 -1.91
C HIS A 51 5.11 -3.92 -1.28
N GLN A 52 4.96 -5.22 -1.37
CA GLN A 52 3.96 -6.04 -0.69
C GLN A 52 4.66 -7.15 0.08
N THR A 53 4.42 -7.20 1.39
CA THR A 53 5.03 -8.20 2.28
C THR A 53 4.00 -9.29 2.59
N HIS A 54 4.28 -10.49 2.11
CA HIS A 54 3.43 -11.66 2.23
C HIS A 54 4.08 -12.72 3.12
N ILE A 55 3.36 -13.14 4.16
CA ILE A 55 3.63 -14.36 4.92
C ILE A 55 2.40 -15.24 4.72
N VAL A 56 2.43 -16.03 3.65
CA VAL A 56 1.25 -16.67 3.06
C VAL A 56 0.52 -17.58 4.04
N GLU A 57 1.23 -18.29 4.91
CA GLU A 57 0.64 -19.15 5.93
C GLU A 57 -0.16 -18.38 7.00
N ASP A 58 0.19 -17.09 7.23
CA ASP A 58 -0.46 -16.24 8.23
C ASP A 58 -1.58 -15.38 7.63
N GLU A 59 -1.55 -15.13 6.32
CA GLU A 59 -2.55 -14.28 5.63
C GLU A 59 -3.68 -15.07 4.97
N MET A 60 -3.44 -16.32 4.56
CA MET A 60 -4.37 -17.09 3.76
C MET A 60 -4.87 -18.36 4.46
N SER A 61 -6.18 -18.58 4.34
CA SER A 61 -6.77 -19.83 4.79
C SER A 61 -6.37 -21.02 3.89
N LYS A 62 -6.47 -22.24 4.40
CA LYS A 62 -6.24 -23.47 3.60
C LYS A 62 -7.14 -23.56 2.37
N GLU A 63 -8.33 -22.94 2.40
CA GLU A 63 -9.26 -22.92 1.27
C GLU A 63 -8.72 -22.08 0.10
N ALA A 64 -7.85 -21.09 0.34
CA ALA A 64 -7.19 -20.32 -0.72
C ALA A 64 -6.39 -21.18 -1.70
N LYS A 65 -5.93 -22.37 -1.27
CA LYS A 65 -5.26 -23.37 -2.13
C LYS A 65 -6.17 -23.93 -3.24
N LYS A 66 -7.48 -23.76 -3.11
CA LYS A 66 -8.50 -24.22 -4.09
C LYS A 66 -9.04 -23.10 -4.96
N VAL A 67 -8.71 -21.83 -4.62
CA VAL A 67 -9.22 -20.66 -5.34
C VAL A 67 -8.28 -20.31 -6.47
N ILE A 68 -8.73 -20.52 -7.70
CA ILE A 68 -8.01 -20.13 -8.92
C ILE A 68 -8.60 -18.81 -9.42
N PRO A 69 -7.83 -17.70 -9.46
CA PRO A 69 -8.29 -16.44 -10.03
C PRO A 69 -8.63 -16.58 -11.51
N GLY A 70 -9.61 -15.80 -12.00
CA GLY A 70 -10.05 -15.88 -13.39
C GLY A 70 -8.98 -15.55 -14.44
N ASN A 71 -7.88 -14.93 -14.05
CA ASN A 71 -6.74 -14.57 -14.88
C ASN A 71 -5.49 -15.44 -14.62
N ALA A 72 -5.63 -16.57 -13.91
CA ALA A 72 -4.52 -17.44 -13.55
C ALA A 72 -4.86 -18.92 -13.82
N SER A 73 -3.83 -19.76 -13.90
CA SER A 73 -3.93 -21.23 -14.05
C SER A 73 -3.62 -22.01 -12.77
N VAL A 74 -3.18 -21.31 -11.72
CA VAL A 74 -2.82 -21.88 -10.41
C VAL A 74 -3.57 -21.13 -9.30
N SER A 75 -3.56 -21.68 -8.08
CA SER A 75 -4.27 -21.07 -6.96
C SER A 75 -3.68 -19.73 -6.54
N ILE A 76 -4.50 -18.86 -5.94
CA ILE A 76 -4.03 -17.60 -5.38
C ILE A 76 -2.96 -17.84 -4.30
N TYR A 77 -3.07 -18.92 -3.54
CA TYR A 77 -2.08 -19.32 -2.55
C TYR A 77 -0.71 -19.56 -3.19
N GLU A 78 -0.67 -20.36 -4.27
CA GLU A 78 0.57 -20.67 -4.99
C GLU A 78 1.19 -19.43 -5.67
N ILE A 79 0.35 -18.53 -6.19
CA ILE A 79 0.81 -17.26 -6.76
C ILE A 79 1.54 -16.44 -5.69
N MET A 80 0.92 -16.27 -4.52
CA MET A 80 1.52 -15.48 -3.45
C MET A 80 2.77 -16.14 -2.87
N GLU A 81 2.75 -17.46 -2.66
CA GLU A 81 3.91 -18.22 -2.18
C GLU A 81 5.12 -18.08 -3.11
N ARG A 82 4.89 -18.15 -4.42
CA ARG A 82 5.95 -17.96 -5.42
C ARG A 82 6.46 -16.52 -5.47
N CYS A 83 5.61 -15.55 -5.27
CA CYS A 83 5.96 -14.13 -5.37
C CYS A 83 6.50 -13.53 -4.07
N ALA A 84 6.25 -14.18 -2.91
CA ALA A 84 6.72 -13.68 -1.63
C ALA A 84 8.26 -13.70 -1.56
N LEU A 85 8.85 -12.61 -1.07
CA LEU A 85 10.25 -12.58 -0.66
C LEU A 85 10.36 -13.03 0.80
N ASN A 86 11.44 -13.71 1.16
CA ASN A 86 11.76 -13.99 2.56
C ASN A 86 12.28 -12.71 3.25
N GLU A 87 12.33 -12.72 4.60
CA GLU A 87 12.74 -11.55 5.40
C GLU A 87 14.15 -11.04 5.02
N GLU A 88 15.10 -11.93 4.74
CA GLU A 88 16.46 -11.56 4.35
C GLU A 88 16.49 -10.79 3.02
N ASP A 89 15.71 -11.25 2.04
CA ASP A 89 15.63 -10.61 0.72
C ASP A 89 14.82 -9.31 0.76
N GLU A 90 13.79 -9.20 1.60
CA GLU A 90 13.10 -7.93 1.84
C GLU A 90 14.02 -6.90 2.51
N ILE A 91 14.87 -7.31 3.45
CA ILE A 91 15.88 -6.43 4.05
C ILE A 91 16.88 -5.94 2.98
N LYS A 92 17.34 -6.84 2.09
CA LYS A 92 18.20 -6.45 0.97
C LYS A 92 17.51 -5.46 0.04
N LEU A 93 16.23 -5.71 -0.29
CA LEU A 93 15.43 -4.81 -1.13
C LEU A 93 15.28 -3.42 -0.48
N LYS A 94 14.90 -3.38 0.79
CA LYS A 94 14.81 -2.12 1.56
C LYS A 94 16.14 -1.36 1.53
N ASN A 95 17.24 -2.03 1.88
CA ASN A 95 18.57 -1.41 1.92
C ASN A 95 18.99 -0.88 0.53
N TYR A 96 18.64 -1.60 -0.54
CA TYR A 96 18.92 -1.17 -1.90
C TYR A 96 18.15 0.11 -2.27
N ILE A 97 16.86 0.18 -1.94
CA ILE A 97 16.01 1.37 -2.15
C ILE A 97 16.59 2.56 -1.37
N GLU A 98 16.91 2.37 -0.10
CA GLU A 98 17.44 3.42 0.77
C GLU A 98 18.84 3.88 0.34
N SER A 99 19.68 2.99 -0.21
CA SER A 99 20.99 3.36 -0.75
C SER A 99 20.93 4.31 -1.93
N LYS A 100 19.77 4.38 -2.61
CA LYS A 100 19.50 5.32 -3.71
C LYS A 100 18.84 6.63 -3.23
N GLY A 101 18.70 6.82 -1.93
CA GLY A 101 18.04 8.00 -1.33
C GLY A 101 16.52 7.99 -1.39
N MET A 102 15.90 6.86 -1.74
CA MET A 102 14.45 6.69 -1.73
C MET A 102 13.97 6.10 -0.40
N ILE A 103 12.68 6.22 -0.13
CA ILE A 103 12.03 5.67 1.05
C ILE A 103 11.37 4.34 0.67
N PHE A 104 11.59 3.31 1.49
CA PHE A 104 10.88 2.04 1.40
C PHE A 104 9.64 2.04 2.28
N ILE A 105 8.49 1.69 1.72
CA ILE A 105 7.29 1.32 2.46
C ILE A 105 6.75 -0.01 1.92
N SER A 106 5.96 -0.73 2.73
CA SER A 106 5.33 -1.96 2.28
C SER A 106 3.90 -2.10 2.80
N THR A 107 3.13 -2.95 2.12
CA THR A 107 1.79 -3.36 2.55
C THR A 107 1.91 -4.71 3.24
N PRO A 108 1.71 -4.82 4.57
CA PRO A 108 1.58 -6.11 5.23
C PRO A 108 0.16 -6.66 5.05
N PHE A 109 0.03 -7.94 4.76
CA PHE A 109 -1.26 -8.62 4.63
C PHE A 109 -1.62 -9.47 5.85
N SER A 110 -0.74 -9.50 6.87
CA SER A 110 -0.96 -10.21 8.12
C SER A 110 -0.26 -9.52 9.28
N ARG A 111 -0.54 -9.96 10.51
CA ARG A 111 0.17 -9.48 11.69
C ARG A 111 1.63 -9.89 11.70
N ALA A 112 1.93 -11.09 11.22
CA ALA A 112 3.31 -11.56 11.10
C ALA A 112 4.10 -10.68 10.13
N ALA A 113 3.52 -10.33 8.96
CA ALA A 113 4.11 -9.41 8.01
C ALA A 113 4.30 -8.00 8.60
N ALA A 114 3.30 -7.49 9.34
CA ALA A 114 3.41 -6.19 10.02
C ALA A 114 4.54 -6.18 11.06
N ASN A 115 4.67 -7.24 11.86
CA ASN A 115 5.75 -7.39 12.84
C ASN A 115 7.13 -7.49 12.18
N MET A 116 7.23 -8.17 11.03
CA MET A 116 8.45 -8.23 10.24
C MET A 116 8.87 -6.84 9.76
N LEU A 117 7.95 -6.09 9.16
CA LEU A 117 8.20 -4.71 8.73
C LEU A 117 8.58 -3.79 9.90
N GLU A 118 7.99 -3.98 11.09
CA GLU A 118 8.36 -3.21 12.27
C GLU A 118 9.80 -3.51 12.71
N ARG A 119 10.23 -4.78 12.70
CA ARG A 119 11.64 -5.16 12.96
C ARG A 119 12.59 -4.57 11.91
N MET A 120 12.16 -4.51 10.66
CA MET A 120 12.92 -3.90 9.56
C MET A 120 13.02 -2.37 9.69
N GLY A 121 12.24 -1.75 10.57
CA GLY A 121 12.29 -0.30 10.81
C GLY A 121 11.69 0.53 9.69
N VAL A 122 10.59 0.10 9.06
CA VAL A 122 9.88 0.92 8.06
C VAL A 122 9.36 2.22 8.68
N SER A 123 9.30 3.28 7.87
CA SER A 123 8.91 4.62 8.34
C SER A 123 7.40 4.88 8.27
N ALA A 124 6.68 4.08 7.51
CA ALA A 124 5.23 4.16 7.34
C ALA A 124 4.69 2.83 6.80
N TYR A 125 3.38 2.62 6.94
CA TYR A 125 2.69 1.44 6.46
C TYR A 125 1.71 1.78 5.36
N LYS A 126 1.58 0.88 4.37
CA LYS A 126 0.50 0.92 3.40
C LYS A 126 -0.53 -0.15 3.76
N ILE A 127 -1.79 0.19 3.64
CA ILE A 127 -2.91 -0.73 3.80
C ILE A 127 -3.62 -0.88 2.45
N GLY A 128 -3.73 -2.10 1.96
CA GLY A 128 -4.47 -2.42 0.75
C GLY A 128 -5.98 -2.22 0.91
N SER A 129 -6.70 -2.07 -0.19
CA SER A 129 -8.17 -1.91 -0.15
C SER A 129 -8.87 -3.11 0.51
N GLY A 130 -8.37 -4.33 0.28
CA GLY A 130 -8.88 -5.56 0.90
C GLY A 130 -8.74 -5.58 2.42
N GLU A 131 -7.71 -4.90 2.93
CA GLU A 131 -7.42 -4.83 4.37
C GLU A 131 -7.98 -3.58 5.05
N CYS A 132 -8.61 -2.68 4.31
CA CYS A 132 -9.17 -1.43 4.87
C CYS A 132 -10.20 -1.70 5.98
N ASN A 133 -10.95 -2.77 5.90
CA ASN A 133 -11.93 -3.19 6.91
C ASN A 133 -11.46 -4.37 7.79
N ASN A 134 -10.18 -4.73 7.69
CA ASN A 134 -9.56 -5.68 8.62
C ASN A 134 -9.16 -4.94 9.92
N TYR A 135 -10.16 -4.57 10.71
CA TYR A 135 -9.97 -3.74 11.92
C TYR A 135 -8.95 -4.32 12.91
N PRO A 136 -8.87 -5.65 13.13
CA PRO A 136 -7.84 -6.21 14.00
C PRO A 136 -6.41 -6.00 13.48
N LEU A 137 -6.20 -6.04 12.16
CA LEU A 137 -4.90 -5.74 11.55
C LEU A 137 -4.59 -4.24 11.63
N ILE A 138 -5.58 -3.38 11.34
CA ILE A 138 -5.46 -1.93 11.44
C ILE A 138 -5.09 -1.51 12.87
N GLU A 139 -5.80 -2.03 13.89
CA GLU A 139 -5.51 -1.76 15.31
C GLU A 139 -4.07 -2.18 15.68
N HIS A 140 -3.65 -3.36 15.20
CA HIS A 140 -2.31 -3.87 15.44
C HIS A 140 -1.22 -2.96 14.84
N ILE A 141 -1.36 -2.57 13.56
CA ILE A 141 -0.40 -1.70 12.88
C ILE A 141 -0.41 -0.29 13.49
N ALA A 142 -1.59 0.24 13.83
CA ALA A 142 -1.73 1.54 14.47
C ALA A 142 -1.01 1.60 15.83
N SER A 143 -0.92 0.47 16.56
CA SER A 143 -0.18 0.40 17.82
C SER A 143 1.32 0.67 17.69
N PHE A 144 1.89 0.57 16.49
CA PHE A 144 3.29 0.91 16.22
C PHE A 144 3.56 2.43 16.14
N GLY A 145 2.52 3.26 16.07
CA GLY A 145 2.63 4.72 16.14
C GLY A 145 3.20 5.39 14.89
N LYS A 146 3.23 4.70 13.75
CA LYS A 146 3.79 5.21 12.49
C LYS A 146 2.70 5.65 11.51
N PRO A 147 2.97 6.58 10.58
CA PRO A 147 2.02 7.00 9.58
C PRO A 147 1.46 5.85 8.74
N MET A 148 0.19 5.95 8.35
CA MET A 148 -0.48 4.94 7.54
C MET A 148 -1.12 5.55 6.29
N ILE A 149 -0.95 4.88 5.15
CA ILE A 149 -1.57 5.23 3.88
C ILE A 149 -2.57 4.11 3.55
N VAL A 150 -3.86 4.42 3.57
CA VAL A 150 -4.94 3.43 3.47
C VAL A 150 -5.68 3.58 2.14
N SER A 151 -5.67 2.55 1.31
CA SER A 151 -6.55 2.45 0.14
C SER A 151 -7.96 2.05 0.53
N THR A 152 -8.97 2.70 -0.08
CA THR A 152 -10.38 2.57 0.32
C THR A 152 -11.27 1.86 -0.70
N GLY A 153 -10.70 1.31 -1.76
CA GLY A 153 -11.45 0.57 -2.77
C GLY A 153 -12.23 -0.60 -2.16
N MET A 154 -13.37 -0.96 -2.76
CA MET A 154 -14.30 -2.02 -2.29
C MET A 154 -14.93 -1.74 -0.91
N ASN A 155 -14.74 -0.56 -0.34
CA ASN A 155 -15.25 -0.18 0.97
C ASN A 155 -16.26 0.97 0.85
N ASP A 156 -17.29 0.94 1.65
CA ASP A 156 -18.23 2.04 1.83
C ASP A 156 -17.74 3.02 2.92
N ILE A 157 -18.35 4.20 2.96
CA ILE A 157 -18.02 5.22 3.97
C ILE A 157 -18.15 4.68 5.41
N LYS A 158 -19.11 3.79 5.65
CA LYS A 158 -19.35 3.23 6.99
C LYS A 158 -18.19 2.33 7.45
N SER A 159 -17.63 1.52 6.56
CA SER A 159 -16.46 0.68 6.87
C SER A 159 -15.18 1.50 7.00
N ILE A 160 -14.99 2.50 6.12
CA ILE A 160 -13.84 3.42 6.19
C ILE A 160 -13.86 4.20 7.50
N LYS A 161 -15.05 4.65 7.95
CA LYS A 161 -15.20 5.40 9.21
C LYS A 161 -14.66 4.63 10.41
N LYS A 162 -14.93 3.33 10.50
CA LYS A 162 -14.40 2.50 11.59
C LYS A 162 -12.88 2.41 11.56
N THR A 163 -12.29 2.33 10.38
CA THR A 163 -10.83 2.38 10.21
C THR A 163 -10.27 3.72 10.68
N VAL A 164 -10.88 4.82 10.26
CA VAL A 164 -10.47 6.16 10.67
C VAL A 164 -10.59 6.35 12.18
N GLU A 165 -11.67 5.87 12.80
CA GLU A 165 -11.84 5.90 14.27
C GLU A 165 -10.69 5.19 15.01
N ILE A 166 -10.17 4.07 14.48
CA ILE A 166 -9.00 3.38 15.03
C ILE A 166 -7.75 4.24 14.87
N LEU A 167 -7.51 4.79 13.67
CA LEU A 167 -6.34 5.62 13.41
C LEU A 167 -6.31 6.88 14.29
N GLU A 168 -7.46 7.55 14.45
CA GLU A 168 -7.59 8.73 15.30
C GLU A 168 -7.44 8.40 16.79
N LYS A 169 -7.98 7.27 17.25
CA LYS A 169 -7.78 6.75 18.62
C LYS A 169 -6.29 6.56 18.93
N HIS A 170 -5.51 6.06 17.99
CA HIS A 170 -4.07 5.87 18.13
C HIS A 170 -3.26 7.12 17.77
N LYS A 171 -3.92 8.22 17.39
CA LYS A 171 -3.28 9.49 16.95
C LYS A 171 -2.33 9.30 15.77
N ILE A 172 -2.67 8.40 14.87
CA ILE A 172 -1.89 8.13 13.67
C ILE A 172 -2.11 9.22 12.64
N ALA A 173 -1.04 9.74 12.04
CA ALA A 173 -1.13 10.56 10.84
C ALA A 173 -1.46 9.65 9.64
N TYR A 174 -2.52 9.96 8.87
CA TYR A 174 -2.99 9.05 7.83
C TYR A 174 -3.43 9.75 6.55
N ALA A 175 -3.30 9.03 5.45
CA ALA A 175 -3.89 9.37 4.17
C ALA A 175 -4.91 8.30 3.74
N LEU A 176 -5.99 8.72 3.09
CA LEU A 176 -6.95 7.85 2.45
C LEU A 176 -6.80 7.96 0.93
N LEU A 177 -6.64 6.84 0.25
CA LEU A 177 -6.53 6.82 -1.20
C LEU A 177 -7.84 6.29 -1.80
N HIS A 178 -8.49 7.10 -2.65
CA HIS A 178 -9.52 6.58 -3.52
C HIS A 178 -8.91 5.52 -4.45
N THR A 179 -9.61 4.41 -4.63
CA THR A 179 -9.10 3.26 -5.39
C THR A 179 -10.25 2.57 -6.11
N THR A 180 -10.10 2.33 -7.40
CA THR A 180 -10.96 1.41 -8.15
C THR A 180 -10.22 0.08 -8.32
N ASN A 181 -10.77 -0.99 -7.73
CA ASN A 181 -10.11 -2.32 -7.70
C ASN A 181 -10.41 -3.15 -8.97
N LEU A 182 -10.12 -2.57 -10.12
CA LEU A 182 -10.11 -3.26 -11.41
C LEU A 182 -8.71 -3.14 -12.01
N TYR A 183 -8.19 -4.23 -12.56
CA TYR A 183 -6.83 -4.31 -13.11
C TYR A 183 -6.85 -4.83 -14.54
N PRO A 184 -6.70 -3.94 -15.56
CA PRO A 184 -6.65 -2.48 -15.46
C PRO A 184 -8.02 -1.85 -15.22
N THR A 185 -8.03 -0.65 -14.63
CA THR A 185 -9.26 0.15 -14.46
C THR A 185 -9.63 0.83 -15.77
N PRO A 186 -10.85 0.62 -16.33
CA PRO A 186 -11.37 1.44 -17.41
C PRO A 186 -11.50 2.91 -16.97
N VAL A 187 -11.12 3.85 -17.85
CA VAL A 187 -11.05 5.28 -17.52
C VAL A 187 -12.39 5.85 -17.01
N ASN A 188 -13.51 5.39 -17.56
CA ASN A 188 -14.85 5.79 -17.13
C ASN A 188 -15.25 5.28 -15.73
N LEU A 189 -14.50 4.35 -15.15
CA LEU A 189 -14.72 3.81 -13.81
C LEU A 189 -13.76 4.35 -12.75
N VAL A 190 -12.84 5.24 -13.10
CA VAL A 190 -11.87 5.83 -12.15
C VAL A 190 -12.57 6.66 -11.07
N ARG A 191 -13.67 7.35 -11.38
CA ARG A 191 -14.52 8.07 -10.41
C ARG A 191 -13.74 9.06 -9.53
N LEU A 192 -12.93 9.94 -10.13
CA LEU A 192 -12.12 10.92 -9.38
C LEU A 192 -12.94 11.79 -8.39
N GLY A 193 -14.24 12.04 -8.68
CA GLY A 193 -15.13 12.71 -7.76
C GLY A 193 -15.27 12.06 -6.38
N ALA A 194 -14.99 10.75 -6.25
CA ALA A 194 -14.99 10.08 -4.96
C ALA A 194 -13.87 10.57 -4.01
N MET A 195 -12.81 11.20 -4.54
CA MET A 195 -11.80 11.86 -3.71
C MET A 195 -12.39 13.05 -2.95
N GLN A 196 -13.30 13.79 -3.58
CA GLN A 196 -14.02 14.91 -2.94
C GLN A 196 -15.01 14.40 -1.88
N GLU A 197 -15.66 13.26 -2.13
CA GLU A 197 -16.50 12.59 -1.14
C GLU A 197 -15.69 12.18 0.09
N LEU A 198 -14.54 11.56 -0.09
CA LEU A 198 -13.62 11.21 1.00
C LEU A 198 -13.15 12.45 1.77
N GLN A 199 -12.78 13.52 1.08
CA GLN A 199 -12.34 14.76 1.73
C GLN A 199 -13.44 15.39 2.59
N LYS A 200 -14.70 15.33 2.12
CA LYS A 200 -15.86 15.84 2.85
C LYS A 200 -16.17 15.01 4.10
N GLU A 201 -16.16 13.71 3.97
CA GLU A 201 -16.47 12.78 5.08
C GLU A 201 -15.33 12.67 6.11
N PHE A 202 -14.08 12.82 5.66
CA PHE A 202 -12.87 12.69 6.49
C PHE A 202 -11.99 13.94 6.38
N PRO A 203 -12.44 15.09 6.91
CA PRO A 203 -11.74 16.38 6.74
C PRO A 203 -10.34 16.40 7.36
N ASN A 204 -10.06 15.47 8.25
CA ASN A 204 -8.76 15.28 8.88
C ASN A 204 -7.81 14.42 8.05
N ALA A 205 -8.23 13.71 7.02
CA ALA A 205 -7.39 12.87 6.18
C ALA A 205 -6.68 13.67 5.10
N ILE A 206 -5.48 13.24 4.73
CA ILE A 206 -4.90 13.60 3.44
C ILE A 206 -5.49 12.66 2.40
N ILE A 207 -5.98 13.22 1.29
CA ILE A 207 -6.64 12.44 0.23
C ILE A 207 -5.69 12.29 -0.96
N GLY A 208 -5.68 11.08 -1.52
CA GLY A 208 -4.91 10.74 -2.71
C GLY A 208 -5.63 9.73 -3.59
N LEU A 209 -4.95 9.34 -4.67
CA LEU A 209 -5.42 8.34 -5.63
C LEU A 209 -4.48 7.13 -5.61
N SER A 210 -5.06 5.93 -5.64
CA SER A 210 -4.36 4.70 -6.04
C SER A 210 -4.88 4.30 -7.42
N ASP A 211 -4.09 4.58 -8.45
CA ASP A 211 -4.50 4.43 -9.85
C ASP A 211 -4.10 3.05 -10.41
N HIS A 212 -5.05 2.40 -11.08
CA HIS A 212 -4.84 1.12 -11.75
C HIS A 212 -5.17 1.20 -13.26
N THR A 213 -5.19 2.40 -13.83
CA THR A 213 -5.36 2.58 -15.28
C THR A 213 -4.06 2.25 -16.03
N THR A 214 -4.15 2.05 -17.34
CA THR A 214 -2.97 1.83 -18.19
C THR A 214 -2.29 3.12 -18.62
N SER A 215 -2.72 4.29 -18.10
CA SER A 215 -2.17 5.59 -18.47
C SER A 215 -2.02 6.48 -17.22
N ASN A 216 -1.22 7.52 -17.34
CA ASN A 216 -1.02 8.50 -16.25
C ASN A 216 -2.10 9.61 -16.22
N ARG A 217 -3.13 9.56 -17.07
CA ARG A 217 -4.12 10.64 -17.22
C ARG A 217 -4.91 10.89 -15.93
N ALA A 218 -5.29 9.84 -15.21
CA ALA A 218 -6.03 9.97 -13.96
C ALA A 218 -5.20 10.66 -12.87
N CYS A 219 -3.86 10.51 -12.89
CA CYS A 219 -2.97 11.14 -11.93
C CYS A 219 -2.80 12.65 -12.17
N PHE A 220 -3.07 13.13 -13.39
CA PHE A 220 -2.96 14.56 -13.76
C PHE A 220 -4.30 15.28 -13.77
N ALA A 221 -5.42 14.57 -13.68
CA ALA A 221 -6.76 15.13 -13.68
C ALA A 221 -7.19 15.57 -12.29
#